data_244014dcd19a018850ac01a45936ac30
#
_entry.id   244014dcd19a018850ac01a45936ac30
#
_cell.length_a   1.000
_cell.length_b   1.000
_cell.length_c   1.000
_cell.angle_alpha   90.00
_cell.angle_beta   90.00
_cell.angle_gamma   90.00
#
_symmetry.space_group_name_H-M   'P 1'
#
loop_
_entity.id
_entity.type
_entity.pdbx_description
1 polymer ?
#
loop_
_entity_poly.entity_id
_entity_poly.type
_entity_poly.pdbx_seq_one_letter_code
_entity_poly.pdbx_strand_id
1 'polypeptide(L)'
;MNIRKLDWDSNFFKKRIGEILINNSNSSISGDNYDLIYVKSVDNENSVEIENFKKNFSETKVVFAKQVTEQEATDANIISFFNTNVNKEILYQLAFESGKFSRFNLDENFSLKEFHNLYKKWIDRESGIH
;
A
#
# COMPACT_ATOMS: atom_id res chain seq x y z
N MET A 1 6.19 18.29 13.64
CA MET A 1 5.67 17.25 12.73
C MET A 1 4.95 16.19 13.53
N ASN A 2 3.71 15.91 13.16
CA ASN A 2 2.89 14.96 13.89
C ASN A 2 2.66 13.70 13.05
N ILE A 3 2.71 12.56 13.74
CA ILE A 3 2.36 11.27 13.12
C ILE A 3 0.84 11.16 13.13
N ARG A 4 0.26 10.93 11.96
CA ARG A 4 -1.17 10.70 11.80
C ARG A 4 -1.47 9.21 11.88
N LYS A 5 -2.36 8.84 12.79
CA LYS A 5 -2.79 7.44 12.89
C LYS A 5 -3.62 7.05 11.67
N LEU A 6 -3.33 5.90 11.10
CA LEU A 6 -4.10 5.30 10.01
C LEU A 6 -5.08 4.29 10.60
N ASP A 7 -6.34 4.70 10.72
CA ASP A 7 -7.34 3.89 11.43
C ASP A 7 -7.67 2.58 10.69
N TRP A 8 -7.86 2.65 9.39
CA TRP A 8 -8.16 1.44 8.61
C TRP A 8 -7.03 0.42 8.69
N ASP A 9 -5.80 0.86 8.43
CA ASP A 9 -4.61 0.01 8.49
C ASP A 9 -4.42 -0.58 9.89
N SER A 10 -4.59 0.25 10.90
CA SER A 10 -4.43 -0.17 12.29
C SER A 10 -5.44 -1.24 12.68
N ASN A 11 -6.67 -1.06 12.27
CA ASN A 11 -7.74 -2.03 12.56
C ASN A 11 -7.56 -3.34 11.79
N PHE A 12 -7.14 -3.24 10.53
CA PHE A 12 -6.94 -4.42 9.68
C PHE A 12 -5.78 -5.29 10.17
N PHE A 13 -4.63 -4.68 10.43
CA PHE A 13 -3.43 -5.41 10.83
C PHE A 13 -3.33 -5.66 12.33
N LYS A 14 -4.24 -5.11 13.13
CA LYS A 14 -4.18 -5.19 14.61
C LYS A 14 -2.87 -4.66 15.16
N LYS A 15 -2.40 -3.58 14.56
CA LYS A 15 -1.18 -2.84 14.94
C LYS A 15 -1.53 -1.37 14.98
N ARG A 16 -0.78 -0.60 15.76
CA ARG A 16 -0.93 0.85 15.72
C ARG A 16 -0.04 1.40 14.61
N ILE A 17 -0.65 1.81 13.51
CA ILE A 17 0.05 2.24 12.30
C ILE A 17 -0.17 3.73 12.10
N GLY A 18 0.91 4.44 11.85
CA GLY A 18 0.90 5.87 11.58
C GLY A 18 1.60 6.24 10.29
N GLU A 19 1.44 7.48 9.91
CA GLU A 19 2.00 8.06 8.70
C GLU A 19 2.55 9.44 9.01
N ILE A 20 3.69 9.77 8.43
CA ILE A 20 4.25 11.11 8.51
C ILE A 20 4.73 11.55 7.13
N LEU A 21 4.48 12.84 6.80
CA LEU A 21 5.01 13.47 5.60
C LEU A 21 6.17 14.38 5.99
N ILE A 22 7.32 14.17 5.37
CA ILE A 22 8.52 14.96 5.61
C ILE A 22 8.61 16.04 4.54
N ASN A 23 8.65 17.30 4.96
CA ASN A 23 8.83 18.45 4.09
C ASN A 23 10.24 19.03 4.16
N ASN A 24 10.93 18.82 5.26
CA ASN A 24 12.27 19.37 5.51
C ASN A 24 13.26 18.22 5.74
N SER A 25 14.52 18.45 5.39
CA SER A 25 15.59 17.51 5.62
C SER A 25 15.89 17.34 7.12
N ASN A 26 16.18 16.13 7.53
CA ASN A 26 16.79 15.77 8.83
C ASN A 26 15.96 16.19 10.05
N SER A 27 14.85 15.52 10.24
CA SER A 27 14.04 15.66 11.46
C SER A 27 14.20 14.43 12.33
N SER A 28 14.18 14.65 13.66
CA SER A 28 14.08 13.58 14.65
C SER A 28 12.75 13.70 15.35
N ILE A 29 12.01 12.61 15.46
CA ILE A 29 10.68 12.58 16.08
C ILE A 29 10.53 11.35 16.96
N SER A 30 9.58 11.42 17.90
CA SER A 30 9.18 10.29 18.71
C SER A 30 8.08 9.52 18.04
N GLY A 31 8.28 8.21 17.91
CA GLY A 31 7.28 7.27 17.39
C GLY A 31 6.57 6.49 18.48
N ASP A 32 6.58 6.97 19.71
CA ASP A 32 5.99 6.29 20.84
C ASP A 32 4.54 5.91 20.56
N ASN A 33 4.16 4.71 20.98
CA ASN A 33 2.84 4.14 20.80
C ASN A 33 2.49 3.67 19.38
N TYR A 34 3.46 3.65 18.46
CA TYR A 34 3.26 3.08 17.12
C TYR A 34 4.07 1.81 16.94
N ASP A 35 3.48 0.84 16.25
CA ASP A 35 4.17 -0.39 15.87
C ASP A 35 4.82 -0.27 14.51
N LEU A 36 4.25 0.56 13.63
CA LEU A 36 4.72 0.79 12.27
C LEU A 36 4.45 2.24 11.88
N ILE A 37 5.41 2.86 11.23
CA ILE A 37 5.28 4.22 10.74
C ILE A 37 5.69 4.26 9.27
N TYR A 38 4.77 4.75 8.43
CA TYR A 38 5.05 5.05 7.04
C TYR A 38 5.60 6.46 6.95
N VAL A 39 6.79 6.58 6.38
CA VAL A 39 7.42 7.87 6.16
C VAL A 39 7.32 8.20 4.68
N LYS A 40 6.67 9.31 4.35
CA LYS A 40 6.52 9.79 2.98
C LYS A 40 7.34 11.05 2.81
N SER A 41 8.08 11.12 1.71
CA SER A 41 8.86 12.29 1.35
C SER A 41 8.78 12.52 -0.16
N VAL A 42 8.69 13.77 -0.58
CA VAL A 42 8.74 14.13 -2.00
C VAL A 42 10.17 14.26 -2.48
N ASP A 43 11.13 14.33 -1.58
CA ASP A 43 12.54 14.48 -1.85
C ASP A 43 13.33 13.32 -1.24
N ASN A 44 14.08 12.61 -2.08
CA ASN A 44 14.89 11.46 -1.63
C ASN A 44 16.03 11.87 -0.68
N GLU A 45 16.41 13.14 -0.67
CA GLU A 45 17.44 13.67 0.23
C GLU A 45 16.91 13.92 1.63
N ASN A 46 15.59 13.98 1.81
CA ASN A 46 14.99 14.12 3.12
C ASN A 46 15.14 12.83 3.91
N SER A 47 15.50 12.96 5.17
CA SER A 47 15.56 11.84 6.08
C SER A 47 14.90 12.18 7.41
N VAL A 48 14.43 11.16 8.10
CA VAL A 48 13.93 11.27 9.46
C VAL A 48 14.45 10.13 10.28
N GLU A 49 14.87 10.43 11.50
CA GLU A 49 15.16 9.42 12.49
C GLU A 49 14.02 9.35 13.49
N ILE A 50 13.52 8.17 13.70
CA ILE A 50 12.48 7.90 14.68
C ILE A 50 13.06 7.01 15.75
N GLU A 51 13.09 7.50 16.97
CA GLU A 51 13.67 6.77 18.10
C GLU A 51 13.05 5.39 18.25
N ASN A 52 13.89 4.38 18.40
CA ASN A 52 13.52 2.97 18.53
C ASN A 52 12.92 2.33 17.27
N PHE A 53 12.99 3.00 16.13
CA PHE A 53 12.55 2.45 14.86
C PHE A 53 13.71 2.19 13.91
N LYS A 54 13.55 1.16 13.11
CA LYS A 54 14.50 0.76 12.06
C LYS A 54 13.80 0.83 10.71
N LYS A 55 14.49 1.35 9.71
CA LYS A 55 13.95 1.33 8.34
C LYS A 55 14.08 -0.08 7.76
N ASN A 56 12.94 -0.73 7.53
CA ASN A 56 12.89 -2.10 7.01
C ASN A 56 12.62 -2.16 5.50
N PHE A 57 12.01 -1.12 4.95
CA PHE A 57 11.61 -1.10 3.54
C PHE A 57 11.62 0.32 3.02
N SER A 58 12.02 0.48 1.76
CA SER A 58 11.97 1.76 1.07
C SER A 58 11.63 1.54 -0.39
N GLU A 59 10.75 2.39 -0.91
CA GLU A 59 10.36 2.36 -2.32
C GLU A 59 10.14 3.78 -2.84
N THR A 60 10.24 3.94 -4.14
CA THR A 60 9.89 5.19 -4.82
C THR A 60 8.59 4.96 -5.59
N LYS A 61 7.57 5.74 -5.25
CA LYS A 61 6.30 5.72 -5.96
C LYS A 61 6.34 6.75 -7.09
N VAL A 62 6.11 6.29 -8.31
CA VAL A 62 6.04 7.16 -9.48
C VAL A 62 4.59 7.18 -9.96
N VAL A 63 4.05 8.38 -10.14
CA VAL A 63 2.69 8.57 -10.63
C VAL A 63 2.76 9.22 -12.00
N PHE A 64 2.17 8.57 -13.00
CA PHE A 64 2.06 9.10 -14.35
C PHE A 64 0.65 9.64 -14.53
N ALA A 65 0.57 10.76 -15.24
CA ALA A 65 -0.71 11.37 -15.59
C ALA A 65 -0.73 11.66 -17.09
N LYS A 66 -1.87 11.43 -17.72
CA LYS A 66 -2.10 11.75 -19.11
C LYS A 66 -3.42 12.49 -19.23
N GLN A 67 -3.41 13.59 -19.96
CA GLN A 67 -4.67 14.27 -20.28
C GLN A 67 -5.43 13.47 -21.34
N VAL A 68 -6.65 13.08 -21.02
CA VAL A 68 -7.49 12.33 -21.94
C VAL A 68 -8.25 13.33 -22.80
N THR A 69 -7.97 13.38 -24.11
CA THR A 69 -8.60 14.28 -25.06
C THR A 69 -9.63 13.56 -25.94
N GLU A 70 -9.50 12.24 -26.08
CA GLU A 70 -10.40 11.40 -26.88
C GLU A 70 -10.65 10.08 -26.14
N GLN A 71 -11.78 9.47 -26.40
CA GLN A 71 -12.07 8.14 -25.89
C GLN A 71 -11.26 7.12 -26.70
N GLU A 72 -10.38 6.40 -26.02
CA GLU A 72 -9.58 5.36 -26.66
C GLU A 72 -10.45 4.12 -26.91
N ALA A 73 -10.19 3.43 -28.02
CA ALA A 73 -10.87 2.19 -28.34
C ALA A 73 -10.52 1.10 -27.31
N THR A 74 -11.52 0.37 -26.86
CA THR A 74 -11.33 -0.74 -25.91
C THR A 74 -10.71 -1.92 -26.66
N ASP A 75 -9.61 -2.46 -26.09
CA ASP A 75 -8.98 -3.68 -26.60
C ASP A 75 -9.95 -4.87 -26.36
N ALA A 76 -10.06 -5.76 -27.37
CA ALA A 76 -10.91 -6.94 -27.28
C ALA A 76 -10.50 -7.92 -26.18
N ASN A 77 -9.25 -7.84 -25.71
CA ASN A 77 -8.73 -8.64 -24.60
C ASN A 77 -9.12 -8.09 -23.21
N ILE A 78 -9.68 -6.88 -23.17
CA ILE A 78 -10.17 -6.27 -21.94
C ILE A 78 -11.65 -6.55 -21.81
N ILE A 79 -12.04 -7.24 -20.77
CA ILE A 79 -13.43 -7.64 -20.52
C ILE A 79 -13.90 -7.12 -19.16
N SER A 80 -15.19 -6.83 -19.05
CA SER A 80 -15.77 -6.42 -17.78
C SER A 80 -15.92 -7.61 -16.85
N PHE A 81 -15.52 -7.45 -15.58
CA PHE A 81 -15.73 -8.45 -14.55
C PHE A 81 -17.19 -8.88 -14.43
N PHE A 82 -18.12 -7.92 -14.56
CA PHE A 82 -19.55 -8.20 -14.42
C PHE A 82 -20.15 -8.96 -15.61
N ASN A 83 -19.47 -8.98 -16.76
CA ASN A 83 -19.93 -9.66 -17.98
C ASN A 83 -19.28 -11.04 -18.16
N THR A 84 -18.48 -11.48 -17.20
CA THR A 84 -17.76 -12.76 -17.28
C THR A 84 -17.94 -13.54 -15.99
N ASN A 85 -17.86 -14.85 -16.12
CA ASN A 85 -17.88 -15.76 -14.97
C ASN A 85 -16.43 -16.04 -14.55
N VAL A 86 -15.86 -15.18 -13.72
CA VAL A 86 -14.47 -15.26 -13.31
C VAL A 86 -14.35 -16.04 -11.99
N ASN A 87 -13.40 -17.00 -11.97
CA ASN A 87 -13.06 -17.70 -10.74
C ASN A 87 -12.28 -16.75 -9.81
N LYS A 88 -12.85 -16.50 -8.63
CA LYS A 88 -12.30 -15.59 -7.64
C LYS A 88 -10.92 -16.02 -7.13
N GLU A 89 -10.67 -17.33 -7.03
CA GLU A 89 -9.36 -17.83 -6.63
C GLU A 89 -8.26 -17.45 -7.63
N ILE A 90 -8.57 -17.41 -8.90
CA ILE A 90 -7.62 -16.94 -9.93
C ILE A 90 -7.31 -15.46 -9.73
N LEU A 91 -8.33 -14.66 -9.43
CA LEU A 91 -8.12 -13.23 -9.14
C LEU A 91 -7.22 -13.03 -7.93
N TYR A 92 -7.40 -13.81 -6.87
CA TYR A 92 -6.53 -13.76 -5.70
C TYR A 92 -5.08 -14.08 -6.06
N GLN A 93 -4.86 -15.14 -6.83
CA GLN A 93 -3.51 -15.52 -7.25
C GLN A 93 -2.84 -14.44 -8.09
N LEU A 94 -3.58 -13.81 -8.99
CA LEU A 94 -3.07 -12.70 -9.79
C LEU A 94 -2.74 -11.49 -8.91
N ALA A 95 -3.58 -11.21 -7.92
CA ALA A 95 -3.32 -10.13 -6.96
C ALA A 95 -2.05 -10.38 -6.16
N PHE A 96 -1.83 -11.60 -5.67
CA PHE A 96 -0.61 -11.97 -4.95
C PHE A 96 0.61 -11.83 -5.83
N GLU A 97 0.53 -12.27 -7.07
CA GLU A 97 1.62 -12.14 -8.03
C GLU A 97 1.95 -10.66 -8.29
N SER A 98 0.93 -9.82 -8.44
CA SER A 98 1.13 -8.39 -8.67
C SER A 98 1.75 -7.69 -7.45
N GLY A 99 1.48 -8.19 -6.25
CA GLY A 99 1.95 -7.59 -5.01
C GLY A 99 3.22 -8.19 -4.43
N LYS A 100 3.85 -9.13 -5.11
CA LYS A 100 4.99 -9.86 -4.55
C LYS A 100 6.20 -8.99 -4.21
N PHE A 101 6.33 -7.83 -4.85
CA PHE A 101 7.40 -6.86 -4.57
C PHE A 101 6.94 -5.70 -3.68
N SER A 102 5.71 -5.75 -3.18
CA SER A 102 5.21 -4.72 -2.27
C SER A 102 5.83 -4.87 -0.88
N ARG A 103 5.76 -3.77 -0.11
CA ARG A 103 6.20 -3.79 1.30
C ARG A 103 5.47 -4.85 2.12
N PHE A 104 4.23 -5.13 1.81
CA PHE A 104 3.43 -6.10 2.55
C PHE A 104 3.93 -7.53 2.39
N ASN A 105 4.68 -7.83 1.34
CA ASN A 105 5.33 -9.12 1.14
C ASN A 105 6.82 -9.09 1.50
N LEU A 106 7.50 -7.97 1.31
CA LEU A 106 8.94 -7.87 1.48
C LEU A 106 9.36 -7.42 2.88
N ASP A 107 8.52 -6.67 3.59
CA ASP A 107 8.80 -6.29 4.96
C ASP A 107 8.52 -7.48 5.88
N GLU A 108 9.55 -7.95 6.56
CA GLU A 108 9.48 -9.12 7.47
C GLU A 108 8.49 -8.95 8.63
N ASN A 109 8.09 -7.70 8.94
CA ASN A 109 7.12 -7.41 9.99
C ASN A 109 5.67 -7.66 9.56
N PHE A 110 5.43 -7.92 8.28
CA PHE A 110 4.15 -8.42 7.78
C PHE A 110 4.27 -9.92 7.52
N SER A 111 3.34 -10.69 8.07
CA SER A 111 3.29 -12.13 7.79
C SER A 111 2.74 -12.39 6.39
N LEU A 112 3.03 -13.57 5.84
CA LEU A 112 2.45 -14.00 4.57
C LEU A 112 0.92 -13.98 4.63
N LYS A 113 0.35 -14.38 5.76
CA LYS A 113 -1.09 -14.35 5.98
C LYS A 113 -1.65 -12.91 5.93
N GLU A 114 -0.96 -11.96 6.54
CA GLU A 114 -1.36 -10.55 6.50
C GLU A 114 -1.32 -10.00 5.06
N PHE A 115 -0.28 -10.33 4.30
CA PHE A 115 -0.17 -9.96 2.89
C PHE A 115 -1.33 -10.55 2.07
N HIS A 116 -1.58 -11.85 2.19
CA HIS A 116 -2.66 -12.51 1.46
C HIS A 116 -4.04 -11.95 1.85
N ASN A 117 -4.29 -11.74 3.12
CA ASN A 117 -5.56 -11.20 3.59
C ASN A 117 -5.82 -9.80 3.05
N LEU A 118 -4.79 -8.96 2.98
CA LEU A 118 -4.90 -7.60 2.45
C LEU A 118 -5.29 -7.62 0.97
N TYR A 119 -4.59 -8.40 0.17
CA TYR A 119 -4.85 -8.47 -1.28
C TYR A 119 -6.19 -9.12 -1.58
N LYS A 120 -6.60 -10.13 -0.83
CA LYS A 120 -7.96 -10.68 -0.91
C LYS A 120 -9.01 -9.64 -0.58
N LYS A 121 -8.79 -8.85 0.48
CA LYS A 121 -9.72 -7.80 0.88
C LYS A 121 -9.89 -6.76 -0.22
N TRP A 122 -8.81 -6.38 -0.88
CA TRP A 122 -8.87 -5.43 -1.99
C TRP A 122 -9.62 -5.99 -3.19
N ILE A 123 -9.39 -7.25 -3.57
CA ILE A 123 -10.13 -7.90 -4.65
C ILE A 123 -11.63 -7.99 -4.30
N ASP A 124 -11.97 -8.39 -3.10
CA ASP A 124 -13.36 -8.50 -2.65
C ASP A 124 -14.07 -7.16 -2.71
N ARG A 125 -13.40 -6.11 -2.30
CA ARG A 125 -13.91 -4.74 -2.31
C ARG A 125 -14.14 -4.23 -3.73
N GLU A 126 -13.16 -4.42 -4.63
CA GLU A 126 -13.25 -3.96 -6.02
C GLU A 126 -14.27 -4.76 -6.83
N SER A 127 -14.47 -6.04 -6.51
CA SER A 127 -15.47 -6.87 -7.18
C SER A 127 -16.89 -6.68 -6.63
N GLY A 128 -17.08 -5.84 -5.61
CA GLY A 128 -18.37 -5.62 -4.97
C GLY A 128 -18.85 -6.77 -4.09
N ILE A 129 -17.97 -7.71 -3.78
CA ILE A 129 -18.27 -8.84 -2.90
C ILE A 129 -17.69 -8.51 -1.51
N HIS A 130 -18.55 -8.45 -0.53
CA HIS A 130 -18.18 -8.11 0.84
C HIS A 130 -18.22 -9.32 1.77
#